data_8e339d8eb34644535d62f8ef484d77a3
#
_entry.id   8e339d8eb34644535d62f8ef484d77a3
#
_cell.length_a   1.000
_cell.length_b   1.000
_cell.length_c   1.000
_cell.angle_alpha   90.00
_cell.angle_beta   90.00
_cell.angle_gamma   90.00
#
_symmetry.space_group_name_H-M   'P 1'
#
loop_
_entity.id
_entity.type
_entity.pdbx_description
1 polymer ?
#
loop_
_entity_poly.entity_id
_entity_poly.type
_entity_poly.pdbx_seq_one_letter_code
_entity_poly.pdbx_strand_id
1 'polypeptide(L)'
;MKKIVFTLLAAAMMISASAQQKVLVAYFSFTNNTKAYAEKIAQMTDGDLYELVPQVAYGSENSNYYDETTRAYKEQYNTGGEQRPAIQTTLTNAAQYDIVFLGSPIWYGKSPRVILTFLDTYGFSGKTVVPFVTSASSGISQVNTELPTTYPNIRWIEGRRLNNVSDADLSTWVQGVLDSTTGLEDVSASDADAPAYTMSGHHAPEGYKGVVIQNGKKQIK
;
A
#
# COMPACT_ATOMS: atom_id res chain seq x y z
N MET A 1 34.34 58.71 13.19
CA MET A 1 34.62 57.32 12.81
C MET A 1 33.38 56.49 13.16
N LYS A 2 32.52 56.20 12.18
CA LYS A 2 31.28 55.42 12.38
C LYS A 2 31.60 53.96 12.12
N LYS A 3 31.49 53.12 13.13
CA LYS A 3 31.63 51.66 12.99
C LYS A 3 30.31 51.07 12.46
N ILE A 4 30.33 50.57 11.23
CA ILE A 4 29.25 49.83 10.63
C ILE A 4 29.37 48.38 11.12
N VAL A 5 28.40 47.93 11.93
CA VAL A 5 28.26 46.54 12.33
C VAL A 5 27.46 45.84 11.26
N PHE A 6 28.09 44.96 10.48
CA PHE A 6 27.41 44.04 9.55
C PHE A 6 26.90 42.85 10.35
N THR A 7 25.58 42.80 10.57
CA THR A 7 24.93 41.63 11.13
C THR A 7 24.60 40.67 9.97
N LEU A 8 25.38 39.60 9.84
CA LEU A 8 25.07 38.49 8.93
C LEU A 8 23.88 37.72 9.50
N LEU A 9 22.72 37.89 8.89
CA LEU A 9 21.53 37.07 9.14
C LEU A 9 21.68 35.75 8.32
N ALA A 10 22.21 34.72 8.96
CA ALA A 10 22.24 33.37 8.40
C ALA A 10 20.81 32.79 8.45
N ALA A 11 20.09 32.89 7.33
CA ALA A 11 18.87 32.17 7.16
C ALA A 11 19.21 30.67 7.05
N ALA A 12 19.04 29.93 8.16
CA ALA A 12 19.06 28.48 8.13
C ALA A 12 17.84 27.99 7.34
N MET A 13 18.03 27.65 6.09
CA MET A 13 17.05 26.85 5.34
C MET A 13 17.02 25.48 6.00
N MET A 14 16.01 25.22 6.82
CA MET A 14 15.66 23.88 7.24
C MET A 14 15.10 23.18 6.01
N ILE A 15 15.96 22.47 5.28
CA ILE A 15 15.54 21.47 4.30
C ILE A 15 14.97 20.34 5.17
N SER A 16 13.65 20.29 5.29
CA SER A 16 12.98 19.11 5.80
C SER A 16 13.31 17.98 4.83
N ALA A 17 14.29 17.15 5.15
CA ALA A 17 14.49 15.90 4.47
C ALA A 17 13.26 15.04 4.78
N SER A 18 12.30 15.04 3.87
CA SER A 18 11.23 14.04 3.89
C SER A 18 11.92 12.68 3.94
N ALA A 19 11.75 11.94 5.01
CA ALA A 19 12.27 10.59 5.09
C ALA A 19 11.68 9.80 3.92
N GLN A 20 12.52 9.23 3.07
CA GLN A 20 12.07 8.42 1.94
C GLN A 20 11.25 7.25 2.50
N GLN A 21 10.01 7.10 2.02
CA GLN A 21 9.12 6.03 2.46
C GLN A 21 9.74 4.68 2.11
N LYS A 22 9.77 3.77 3.10
CA LYS A 22 10.32 2.45 2.89
C LYS A 22 9.26 1.51 2.32
N VAL A 23 9.52 0.98 1.14
CA VAL A 23 8.59 0.15 0.39
C VAL A 23 8.96 -1.34 0.51
N LEU A 24 7.95 -2.17 0.77
CA LEU A 24 8.01 -3.63 0.66
C LEU A 24 7.16 -4.07 -0.52
N VAL A 25 7.67 -4.96 -1.34
CA VAL A 25 6.90 -5.68 -2.35
C VAL A 25 6.82 -7.15 -1.95
N ALA A 26 5.76 -7.48 -1.23
CA ALA A 26 5.49 -8.83 -0.77
C ALA A 26 4.56 -9.55 -1.77
N TYR A 27 4.87 -10.79 -2.14
CA TYR A 27 4.05 -11.50 -3.11
C TYR A 27 4.07 -13.01 -2.91
N PHE A 28 2.95 -13.64 -3.28
CA PHE A 28 2.87 -15.06 -3.58
C PHE A 28 2.67 -15.26 -5.08
N SER A 29 3.40 -16.20 -5.69
CA SER A 29 3.26 -16.50 -7.11
C SER A 29 3.29 -17.99 -7.36
N PHE A 30 2.26 -18.52 -8.06
CA PHE A 30 2.17 -19.94 -8.38
C PHE A 30 2.79 -20.28 -9.75
N THR A 31 2.62 -19.39 -10.73
CA THR A 31 3.07 -19.58 -12.12
C THR A 31 4.03 -18.49 -12.61
N ASN A 32 4.70 -17.81 -11.69
CA ASN A 32 5.60 -16.68 -11.92
C ASN A 32 4.97 -15.42 -12.54
N ASN A 33 3.67 -15.41 -12.86
CA ASN A 33 3.00 -14.22 -13.41
C ASN A 33 2.99 -13.06 -12.41
N THR A 34 2.61 -13.31 -11.15
CA THR A 34 2.64 -12.29 -10.09
C THR A 34 4.05 -11.85 -9.77
N LYS A 35 5.01 -12.80 -9.73
CA LYS A 35 6.44 -12.53 -9.52
C LYS A 35 6.99 -11.51 -10.51
N ALA A 36 6.71 -11.66 -11.79
CA ALA A 36 7.19 -10.73 -12.82
C ALA A 36 6.76 -9.28 -12.58
N TYR A 37 5.53 -9.05 -12.08
CA TYR A 37 5.09 -7.70 -11.71
C TYR A 37 5.69 -7.24 -10.37
N ALA A 38 5.85 -8.15 -9.41
CA ALA A 38 6.49 -7.81 -8.13
C ALA A 38 7.92 -7.31 -8.33
N GLU A 39 8.71 -7.99 -9.17
CA GLU A 39 10.08 -7.57 -9.52
C GLU A 39 10.12 -6.19 -10.19
N LYS A 40 9.19 -5.91 -11.11
CA LYS A 40 9.08 -4.59 -11.74
C LYS A 40 8.72 -3.48 -10.75
N ILE A 41 7.75 -3.74 -9.86
CA ILE A 41 7.35 -2.77 -8.83
C ILE A 41 8.51 -2.50 -7.88
N ALA A 42 9.23 -3.53 -7.44
CA ALA A 42 10.41 -3.38 -6.58
C ALA A 42 11.49 -2.52 -7.24
N GLN A 43 11.78 -2.72 -8.54
CA GLN A 43 12.70 -1.88 -9.29
C GLN A 43 12.23 -0.42 -9.38
N MET A 44 10.93 -0.18 -9.62
CA MET A 44 10.37 1.18 -9.76
C MET A 44 10.36 1.96 -8.44
N THR A 45 10.30 1.26 -7.31
CA THR A 45 10.17 1.86 -5.98
C THR A 45 11.46 1.83 -5.16
N ASP A 46 12.52 1.22 -5.67
CA ASP A 46 13.72 0.85 -4.88
C ASP A 46 13.33 0.10 -3.59
N GLY A 47 12.28 -0.73 -3.71
CA GLY A 47 11.66 -1.45 -2.59
C GLY A 47 12.26 -2.83 -2.36
N ASP A 48 12.18 -3.29 -1.12
CA ASP A 48 12.59 -4.64 -0.74
C ASP A 48 11.60 -5.68 -1.31
N LEU A 49 12.11 -6.70 -2.00
CA LEU A 49 11.30 -7.78 -2.57
C LEU A 49 11.21 -8.95 -1.58
N TYR A 50 9.98 -9.44 -1.33
CA TYR A 50 9.75 -10.55 -0.41
C TYR A 50 8.78 -11.58 -0.99
N GLU A 51 9.26 -12.79 -1.25
CA GLU A 51 8.43 -13.89 -1.71
C GLU A 51 7.82 -14.66 -0.54
N LEU A 52 6.50 -14.79 -0.54
CA LEU A 52 5.78 -15.65 0.39
C LEU A 52 5.89 -17.08 -0.12
N VAL A 53 6.76 -17.88 0.51
CA VAL A 53 6.92 -19.27 0.17
C VAL A 53 6.10 -20.11 1.16
N PRO A 54 5.04 -20.81 0.72
CA PRO A 54 4.30 -21.73 1.59
C PRO A 54 5.20 -22.85 2.10
N GLN A 55 5.06 -23.22 3.37
CA GLN A 55 5.85 -24.32 3.96
C GLN A 55 5.63 -25.63 3.22
N VAL A 56 4.41 -25.88 2.78
CA VAL A 56 4.07 -26.96 1.87
C VAL A 56 3.71 -26.35 0.52
N ALA A 57 4.46 -26.68 -0.52
CA ALA A 57 4.20 -26.15 -1.86
C ALA A 57 2.83 -26.58 -2.38
N TYR A 58 2.21 -25.73 -3.17
CA TYR A 58 1.02 -26.11 -3.95
C TYR A 58 1.47 -26.91 -5.16
N GLY A 59 0.92 -28.11 -5.33
CA GLY A 59 1.18 -28.94 -6.51
C GLY A 59 0.45 -28.43 -7.76
N SER A 60 0.81 -28.96 -8.92
CA SER A 60 0.22 -28.55 -10.22
C SER A 60 -1.28 -28.79 -10.34
N GLU A 61 -1.83 -29.70 -9.53
CA GLU A 61 -3.27 -29.98 -9.45
C GLU A 61 -4.09 -28.75 -9.06
N ASN A 62 -3.48 -27.80 -8.32
CA ASN A 62 -4.14 -26.56 -7.91
C ASN A 62 -4.41 -25.60 -9.08
N SER A 63 -3.90 -25.87 -10.27
CA SER A 63 -4.27 -25.15 -11.49
C SER A 63 -5.65 -25.57 -12.03
N ASN A 64 -6.19 -26.69 -11.60
CA ASN A 64 -7.53 -27.13 -11.96
C ASN A 64 -8.60 -26.53 -11.03
N TYR A 65 -9.17 -25.40 -11.44
CA TYR A 65 -10.20 -24.68 -10.67
C TYR A 65 -11.56 -25.40 -10.57
N TYR A 66 -11.72 -26.53 -11.26
CA TYR A 66 -12.95 -27.34 -11.22
C TYR A 66 -12.83 -28.53 -10.26
N ASP A 67 -11.65 -28.76 -9.73
CA ASP A 67 -11.40 -29.89 -8.81
C ASP A 67 -11.49 -29.43 -7.34
N GLU A 68 -12.61 -29.76 -6.72
CA GLU A 68 -12.91 -29.43 -5.33
C GLU A 68 -12.06 -30.21 -4.33
N THR A 69 -11.30 -31.22 -4.78
CA THR A 69 -10.41 -32.01 -3.93
C THR A 69 -9.05 -31.34 -3.72
N THR A 70 -8.73 -30.32 -4.52
CA THR A 70 -7.46 -29.60 -4.44
C THR A 70 -7.29 -28.87 -3.10
N ARG A 71 -6.04 -28.73 -2.70
CA ARG A 71 -5.69 -27.96 -1.48
C ARG A 71 -6.19 -26.53 -1.56
N ALA A 72 -5.98 -25.84 -2.70
CA ALA A 72 -6.40 -24.47 -2.89
C ALA A 72 -7.93 -24.30 -2.73
N TYR A 73 -8.73 -25.22 -3.29
CA TYR A 73 -10.18 -25.20 -3.10
C TYR A 73 -10.58 -25.36 -1.63
N LYS A 74 -10.03 -26.38 -0.97
CA LYS A 74 -10.35 -26.68 0.43
C LYS A 74 -9.99 -25.54 1.38
N GLU A 75 -8.86 -24.87 1.14
CA GLU A 75 -8.45 -23.68 1.89
C GLU A 75 -9.42 -22.52 1.67
N GLN A 76 -9.83 -22.26 0.44
CA GLN A 76 -10.73 -21.15 0.10
C GLN A 76 -12.14 -21.31 0.64
N TYR A 77 -12.67 -22.52 0.57
CA TYR A 77 -14.06 -22.83 0.97
C TYR A 77 -14.20 -23.43 2.36
N ASN A 78 -13.10 -23.57 3.09
CA ASN A 78 -13.07 -24.17 4.45
C ASN A 78 -13.65 -25.59 4.51
N THR A 79 -13.37 -26.40 3.48
CA THR A 79 -13.83 -27.78 3.37
C THR A 79 -12.77 -28.81 3.76
N GLY A 80 -12.02 -28.51 4.86
CA GLY A 80 -10.95 -29.38 5.38
C GLY A 80 -9.54 -28.94 4.98
N GLY A 81 -9.38 -27.75 4.39
CA GLY A 81 -8.09 -27.11 4.13
C GLY A 81 -7.64 -26.22 5.28
N GLU A 82 -6.35 -25.93 5.30
CA GLU A 82 -5.73 -25.04 6.29
C GLU A 82 -6.08 -23.57 5.96
N GLN A 83 -6.75 -22.89 6.89
CA GLN A 83 -7.21 -21.51 6.66
C GLN A 83 -6.08 -20.48 6.77
N ARG A 84 -4.95 -20.88 7.34
CA ARG A 84 -3.74 -20.07 7.49
C ARG A 84 -2.53 -20.95 7.19
N PRO A 85 -2.30 -21.30 5.91
CA PRO A 85 -1.17 -22.15 5.54
C PRO A 85 0.15 -21.48 5.93
N ALA A 86 1.02 -22.22 6.60
CA ALA A 86 2.29 -21.72 7.12
C ALA A 86 3.20 -21.21 5.98
N ILE A 87 3.93 -20.13 6.27
CA ILE A 87 4.96 -19.54 5.40
C ILE A 87 6.33 -20.00 5.88
N GLN A 88 7.17 -20.43 4.95
CA GLN A 88 8.54 -20.87 5.20
C GLN A 88 9.52 -19.70 5.40
N THR A 89 9.31 -18.60 4.67
CA THR A 89 10.18 -17.41 4.70
C THR A 89 9.85 -16.53 5.91
N THR A 90 10.88 -15.84 6.42
CA THR A 90 10.73 -14.89 7.52
C THR A 90 11.08 -13.48 7.05
N LEU A 91 10.15 -12.53 7.25
CA LEU A 91 10.40 -11.12 7.05
C LEU A 91 10.93 -10.52 8.35
N THR A 92 12.16 -10.02 8.31
CA THR A 92 12.74 -9.31 9.45
C THR A 92 12.32 -7.85 9.42
N ASN A 93 12.04 -7.26 10.60
CA ASN A 93 11.73 -5.83 10.73
C ASN A 93 10.56 -5.34 9.86
N ALA A 94 9.45 -6.08 9.81
CA ALA A 94 8.26 -5.69 9.04
C ALA A 94 7.76 -4.26 9.38
N ALA A 95 7.95 -3.82 10.61
CA ALA A 95 7.54 -2.49 11.08
C ALA A 95 8.28 -1.32 10.40
N GLN A 96 9.42 -1.57 9.76
CA GLN A 96 10.19 -0.52 9.07
C GLN A 96 9.54 -0.01 7.79
N TYR A 97 8.63 -0.77 7.20
CA TYR A 97 8.00 -0.41 5.94
C TYR A 97 6.80 0.50 6.17
N ASP A 98 6.66 1.49 5.31
CA ASP A 98 5.55 2.45 5.31
C ASP A 98 4.48 2.05 4.30
N ILE A 99 4.92 1.47 3.16
CA ILE A 99 4.08 1.02 2.06
C ILE A 99 4.38 -0.45 1.76
N VAL A 100 3.34 -1.25 1.60
CA VAL A 100 3.44 -2.66 1.20
C VAL A 100 2.62 -2.86 -0.08
N PHE A 101 3.29 -3.12 -1.19
CA PHE A 101 2.63 -3.69 -2.36
C PHE A 101 2.46 -5.19 -2.13
N LEU A 102 1.20 -5.67 -2.14
CA LEU A 102 0.87 -7.05 -1.78
C LEU A 102 0.33 -7.81 -2.99
N GLY A 103 1.16 -8.67 -3.56
CA GLY A 103 0.91 -9.38 -4.81
C GLY A 103 0.39 -10.80 -4.63
N SER A 104 -0.65 -11.19 -5.41
CA SER A 104 -1.09 -12.58 -5.47
C SER A 104 -1.80 -12.92 -6.79
N PRO A 105 -1.88 -14.21 -7.16
CA PRO A 105 -2.90 -14.63 -8.10
C PRO A 105 -4.28 -14.50 -7.46
N ILE A 106 -5.34 -14.53 -8.28
CA ILE A 106 -6.71 -14.70 -7.78
C ILE A 106 -7.07 -16.18 -7.86
N TRP A 107 -7.41 -16.78 -6.72
CA TRP A 107 -7.93 -18.13 -6.61
C TRP A 107 -9.38 -18.08 -6.10
N TYR A 108 -10.32 -18.62 -6.90
CA TYR A 108 -11.74 -18.66 -6.55
C TYR A 108 -12.29 -17.26 -6.16
N GLY A 109 -11.88 -16.23 -6.91
CA GLY A 109 -12.31 -14.85 -6.72
C GLY A 109 -11.54 -14.06 -5.65
N LYS A 110 -10.71 -14.68 -4.82
CA LYS A 110 -10.04 -14.11 -3.66
C LYS A 110 -8.52 -14.28 -3.71
N SER A 111 -7.81 -13.66 -2.77
CA SER A 111 -6.39 -13.94 -2.55
C SER A 111 -6.19 -15.35 -1.98
N PRO A 112 -5.13 -16.07 -2.36
CA PRO A 112 -4.75 -17.33 -1.70
C PRO A 112 -4.58 -17.15 -0.20
N ARG A 113 -4.92 -18.17 0.58
CA ARG A 113 -4.95 -18.07 2.05
C ARG A 113 -3.60 -17.78 2.70
N VAL A 114 -2.50 -18.07 2.01
CA VAL A 114 -1.14 -17.69 2.44
C VAL A 114 -0.97 -16.17 2.58
N ILE A 115 -1.72 -15.36 1.82
CA ILE A 115 -1.74 -13.90 1.95
C ILE A 115 -2.28 -13.48 3.32
N LEU A 116 -3.34 -14.15 3.80
CA LEU A 116 -3.90 -13.86 5.09
C LEU A 116 -2.94 -14.26 6.23
N THR A 117 -2.22 -15.38 6.05
CA THR A 117 -1.15 -15.78 7.00
C THR A 117 -0.08 -14.70 7.12
N PHE A 118 0.34 -14.12 5.99
CA PHE A 118 1.31 -13.03 5.97
C PHE A 118 0.80 -11.80 6.74
N LEU A 119 -0.43 -11.38 6.50
CA LEU A 119 -1.04 -10.24 7.17
C LEU A 119 -1.23 -10.50 8.68
N ASP A 120 -1.65 -11.70 9.07
CA ASP A 120 -1.78 -12.09 10.48
C ASP A 120 -0.41 -12.12 11.20
N THR A 121 0.63 -12.58 10.51
CA THR A 121 1.97 -12.73 11.09
C THR A 121 2.64 -11.39 11.35
N TYR A 122 2.54 -10.44 10.41
CA TYR A 122 3.31 -9.20 10.45
C TYR A 122 2.47 -7.95 10.80
N GLY A 123 1.16 -8.02 10.71
CA GLY A 123 0.23 -7.10 11.36
C GLY A 123 0.08 -5.69 10.76
N PHE A 124 0.79 -5.23 9.84
CA PHE A 124 0.82 -3.93 9.15
C PHE A 124 -0.20 -2.83 9.58
N SER A 125 -0.61 -2.80 10.85
CA SER A 125 -1.55 -1.81 11.39
C SER A 125 -0.97 -0.39 11.23
N GLY A 126 -1.79 0.53 10.70
CA GLY A 126 -1.38 1.90 10.42
C GLY A 126 -0.48 2.08 9.19
N LYS A 127 -0.02 0.99 8.57
CA LYS A 127 0.76 1.03 7.33
C LYS A 127 -0.15 1.06 6.11
N THR A 128 0.37 1.55 4.99
CA THR A 128 -0.35 1.53 3.71
C THR A 128 -0.11 0.20 3.00
N VAL A 129 -1.18 -0.50 2.62
CA VAL A 129 -1.10 -1.73 1.83
C VAL A 129 -1.89 -1.58 0.54
N VAL A 130 -1.28 -1.99 -0.56
CA VAL A 130 -1.82 -1.85 -1.92
C VAL A 130 -1.82 -3.22 -2.59
N PRO A 131 -2.98 -3.86 -2.75
CA PRO A 131 -3.05 -5.14 -3.45
C PRO A 131 -2.76 -5.00 -4.94
N PHE A 132 -2.03 -5.95 -5.50
CA PHE A 132 -1.99 -6.16 -6.94
C PHE A 132 -2.19 -7.63 -7.26
N VAL A 133 -2.90 -7.91 -8.33
CA VAL A 133 -3.25 -9.29 -8.64
C VAL A 133 -3.01 -9.65 -10.09
N THR A 134 -2.78 -10.94 -10.33
CA THR A 134 -2.82 -11.55 -11.66
C THR A 134 -3.93 -12.60 -11.70
N SER A 135 -4.65 -12.67 -12.81
CA SER A 135 -5.76 -13.61 -12.96
C SER A 135 -6.05 -13.87 -14.44
N ALA A 136 -6.45 -15.08 -14.79
CA ALA A 136 -6.86 -15.40 -16.16
C ALA A 136 -8.11 -14.59 -16.57
N SER A 137 -9.12 -14.48 -15.68
CA SER A 137 -10.41 -13.85 -16.00
C SER A 137 -10.98 -12.98 -14.89
N SER A 138 -10.75 -13.31 -13.62
CA SER A 138 -11.36 -12.60 -12.49
C SER A 138 -10.81 -11.19 -12.32
N GLY A 139 -11.69 -10.24 -12.01
CA GLY A 139 -11.30 -8.89 -11.55
C GLY A 139 -10.86 -8.89 -10.09
N ILE A 140 -10.35 -7.74 -9.62
CA ILE A 140 -9.79 -7.57 -8.26
C ILE A 140 -10.85 -7.20 -7.20
N SER A 141 -12.08 -6.92 -7.57
CA SER A 141 -13.08 -6.32 -6.66
C SER A 141 -13.32 -7.11 -5.37
N GLN A 142 -13.32 -8.45 -5.43
CA GLN A 142 -13.46 -9.24 -4.21
C GLN A 142 -12.25 -9.12 -3.28
N VAL A 143 -11.03 -9.02 -3.82
CA VAL A 143 -9.81 -8.80 -3.03
C VAL A 143 -9.85 -7.43 -2.36
N ASN A 144 -10.25 -6.38 -3.11
CA ASN A 144 -10.43 -5.01 -2.60
C ASN A 144 -11.56 -4.89 -1.57
N THR A 145 -12.40 -5.89 -1.41
CA THR A 145 -13.45 -5.94 -0.38
C THR A 145 -13.04 -6.83 0.79
N GLU A 146 -12.56 -8.04 0.52
CA GLU A 146 -12.24 -9.03 1.57
C GLU A 146 -11.10 -8.56 2.48
N LEU A 147 -9.98 -8.09 1.89
CA LEU A 147 -8.81 -7.71 2.68
C LEU A 147 -9.09 -6.51 3.61
N PRO A 148 -9.66 -5.38 3.15
CA PRO A 148 -10.02 -4.28 4.05
C PRO A 148 -11.05 -4.65 5.12
N THR A 149 -12.01 -5.51 4.79
CA THR A 149 -13.01 -5.98 5.76
C THR A 149 -12.37 -6.85 6.85
N THR A 150 -11.41 -7.71 6.47
CA THR A 150 -10.73 -8.61 7.40
C THR A 150 -9.69 -7.88 8.25
N TYR A 151 -9.03 -6.87 7.68
CA TYR A 151 -7.93 -6.12 8.33
C TYR A 151 -8.21 -4.60 8.34
N PRO A 152 -9.21 -4.13 9.11
CA PRO A 152 -9.66 -2.73 9.08
C PRO A 152 -8.64 -1.73 9.65
N ASN A 153 -7.63 -2.21 10.39
CA ASN A 153 -6.59 -1.35 10.97
C ASN A 153 -5.42 -1.06 10.01
N ILE A 154 -5.45 -1.63 8.81
CA ILE A 154 -4.50 -1.35 7.74
C ILE A 154 -5.08 -0.23 6.87
N ARG A 155 -4.24 0.70 6.43
CA ARG A 155 -4.64 1.70 5.43
C ARG A 155 -4.59 1.07 4.05
N TRP A 156 -5.74 0.77 3.48
CA TRP A 156 -5.84 0.17 2.16
C TRP A 156 -5.94 1.23 1.06
N ILE A 157 -5.11 1.10 0.03
CA ILE A 157 -5.33 1.75 -1.25
C ILE A 157 -5.94 0.73 -2.19
N GLU A 158 -6.86 1.18 -3.05
CA GLU A 158 -7.51 0.30 -4.02
C GLU A 158 -6.47 -0.39 -4.92
N GLY A 159 -6.51 -1.71 -4.93
CA GLY A 159 -5.57 -2.52 -5.67
C GLY A 159 -5.91 -2.58 -7.17
N ARG A 160 -4.98 -3.13 -7.95
CA ARG A 160 -5.09 -3.23 -9.41
C ARG A 160 -4.80 -4.65 -9.90
N ARG A 161 -5.57 -5.11 -10.92
CA ARG A 161 -5.22 -6.28 -11.72
C ARG A 161 -4.22 -5.87 -12.78
N LEU A 162 -3.07 -6.59 -12.86
CA LEU A 162 -1.93 -6.18 -13.69
C LEU A 162 -1.74 -7.00 -14.97
N ASN A 163 -2.64 -7.95 -15.29
CA ASN A 163 -2.50 -8.72 -16.54
C ASN A 163 -2.44 -7.81 -17.76
N ASN A 164 -1.42 -8.02 -18.59
CA ASN A 164 -1.20 -7.28 -19.85
C ASN A 164 -1.09 -5.75 -19.68
N VAL A 165 -0.70 -5.29 -18.51
CA VAL A 165 -0.42 -3.87 -18.26
C VAL A 165 0.95 -3.53 -18.84
N SER A 166 1.04 -2.43 -19.61
CA SER A 166 2.31 -1.94 -20.13
C SER A 166 3.22 -1.42 -18.99
N ASP A 167 4.54 -1.38 -19.22
CA ASP A 167 5.46 -0.84 -18.22
C ASP A 167 5.19 0.64 -17.93
N ALA A 168 4.73 1.41 -18.92
CA ALA A 168 4.34 2.80 -18.74
C ALA A 168 3.10 2.94 -17.83
N ASP A 169 2.07 2.13 -18.06
CA ASP A 169 0.86 2.14 -17.23
C ASP A 169 1.12 1.62 -15.82
N LEU A 170 2.03 0.64 -15.69
CA LEU A 170 2.47 0.14 -14.39
C LEU A 170 3.21 1.24 -13.63
N SER A 171 4.16 1.92 -14.26
CA SER A 171 4.90 3.03 -13.67
C SER A 171 3.98 4.17 -13.24
N THR A 172 3.04 4.55 -14.08
CA THR A 172 2.05 5.59 -13.76
C THR A 172 1.22 5.21 -12.53
N TRP A 173 0.77 3.96 -12.44
CA TRP A 173 0.01 3.49 -11.30
C TRP A 173 0.85 3.46 -10.01
N VAL A 174 2.08 2.93 -10.08
CA VAL A 174 3.00 2.88 -8.94
C VAL A 174 3.29 4.29 -8.43
N GLN A 175 3.61 5.22 -9.33
CA GLN A 175 3.88 6.61 -8.95
C GLN A 175 2.66 7.27 -8.31
N GLY A 176 1.45 7.06 -8.85
CA GLY A 176 0.22 7.56 -8.24
C GLY A 176 -0.03 7.03 -6.82
N VAL A 177 0.35 5.78 -6.54
CA VAL A 177 0.33 5.24 -5.17
C VAL A 177 1.33 5.98 -4.28
N LEU A 178 2.57 6.13 -4.71
CA LEU A 178 3.60 6.82 -3.93
C LEU A 178 3.20 8.27 -3.63
N ASP A 179 2.72 9.00 -4.62
CA ASP A 179 2.28 10.39 -4.47
C ASP A 179 1.10 10.53 -3.49
N SER A 180 0.18 9.55 -3.48
CA SER A 180 -0.95 9.55 -2.56
C SER A 180 -0.56 9.32 -1.09
N THR A 181 0.64 8.78 -0.86
CA THR A 181 1.15 8.48 0.47
C THR A 181 2.10 9.54 1.02
N THR A 182 2.76 10.32 0.17
CA THR A 182 3.68 11.41 0.60
C THR A 182 2.95 12.62 1.18
N GLY A 183 1.65 12.80 0.92
CA GLY A 183 0.81 13.87 1.47
C GLY A 183 0.04 13.49 2.75
N LEU A 184 0.26 12.29 3.27
CA LEU A 184 -0.44 11.74 4.44
C LEU A 184 0.48 11.73 5.68
N GLU A 185 1.23 12.80 5.93
CA GLU A 185 1.64 13.03 7.31
C GLU A 185 0.37 13.20 8.14
N ASP A 186 0.26 12.42 9.23
CA ASP A 186 -0.80 12.55 10.19
C ASP A 186 -0.92 14.04 10.59
N VAL A 187 -1.90 14.72 10.04
CA VAL A 187 -2.42 15.93 10.66
C VAL A 187 -3.14 15.41 11.89
N SER A 188 -2.36 15.16 12.95
CA SER A 188 -2.90 14.89 14.27
C SER A 188 -3.92 15.98 14.56
N ALA A 189 -5.06 15.59 15.12
CA ALA A 189 -6.25 16.40 15.38
C ALA A 189 -6.01 17.55 16.40
N SER A 190 -4.84 18.21 16.41
CA SER A 190 -4.47 19.28 17.33
C SER A 190 -4.47 20.69 16.72
N ASP A 191 -4.75 20.84 15.41
CA ASP A 191 -4.71 22.16 14.76
C ASP A 191 -6.10 22.72 14.43
N ALA A 192 -6.98 22.76 15.42
CA ALA A 192 -8.20 23.56 15.30
C ALA A 192 -7.89 25.07 15.12
N ASP A 193 -6.68 25.50 15.49
CA ASP A 193 -6.19 26.88 15.43
C ASP A 193 -5.30 27.18 14.20
N ALA A 194 -5.12 26.26 13.28
CA ALA A 194 -4.33 26.55 12.08
C ALA A 194 -5.00 27.63 11.22
N PRO A 195 -4.20 28.58 10.67
CA PRO A 195 -4.74 29.66 9.87
C PRO A 195 -5.44 29.12 8.62
N ALA A 196 -6.66 29.61 8.36
CA ALA A 196 -7.42 29.32 7.17
C ALA A 196 -7.10 30.33 6.06
N TYR A 197 -6.99 29.88 4.82
CA TYR A 197 -6.70 30.71 3.65
C TYR A 197 -7.85 30.63 2.65
N THR A 198 -8.20 31.75 2.04
CA THR A 198 -9.15 31.80 0.93
C THR A 198 -8.59 31.08 -0.30
N MET A 199 -9.42 30.80 -1.29
CA MET A 199 -8.99 30.20 -2.57
C MET A 199 -7.97 31.04 -3.35
N SER A 200 -7.84 32.33 -3.02
CA SER A 200 -6.83 33.25 -3.57
C SER A 200 -5.54 33.32 -2.75
N GLY A 201 -5.40 32.47 -1.72
CA GLY A 201 -4.18 32.37 -0.91
C GLY A 201 -4.05 33.43 0.20
N HIS A 202 -5.08 34.26 0.44
CA HIS A 202 -5.08 35.22 1.54
C HIS A 202 -5.61 34.59 2.82
N HIS A 203 -5.10 35.03 3.97
CA HIS A 203 -5.60 34.62 5.27
C HIS A 203 -7.10 34.93 5.39
N ALA A 204 -7.90 33.92 5.73
CA ALA A 204 -9.33 34.10 5.90
C ALA A 204 -9.59 34.78 7.28
N PRO A 205 -10.22 35.99 7.30
CA PRO A 205 -10.50 36.65 8.55
C PRO A 205 -11.54 35.89 9.37
N GLU A 206 -11.57 36.17 10.69
CA GLU A 206 -12.56 35.61 11.59
C GLU A 206 -13.99 35.95 11.10
N GLY A 207 -14.85 34.92 11.05
CA GLY A 207 -16.22 35.07 10.51
C GLY A 207 -16.35 35.03 8.98
N TYR A 208 -15.29 34.74 8.25
CA TYR A 208 -15.34 34.57 6.79
C TYR A 208 -16.30 33.45 6.38
N LYS A 209 -17.24 33.78 5.46
CA LYS A 209 -18.16 32.79 4.87
C LYS A 209 -17.76 32.50 3.45
N GLY A 210 -17.37 31.27 3.19
CA GLY A 210 -16.93 30.83 1.86
C GLY A 210 -16.01 29.61 1.91
N VAL A 211 -15.39 29.33 0.77
CA VAL A 211 -14.47 28.22 0.67
C VAL A 211 -13.09 28.61 1.17
N VAL A 212 -12.54 27.86 2.11
CA VAL A 212 -11.19 28.06 2.65
C VAL A 212 -10.36 26.79 2.54
N ILE A 213 -9.05 26.96 2.54
CA ILE A 213 -8.07 25.87 2.73
C ILE A 213 -7.51 26.03 4.13
N GLN A 214 -7.72 25.03 4.97
CA GLN A 214 -7.18 24.93 6.32
C GLN A 214 -6.54 23.56 6.48
N ASN A 215 -5.28 23.49 6.92
CA ASN A 215 -4.51 22.24 7.00
C ASN A 215 -4.49 21.46 5.67
N GLY A 216 -4.33 22.14 4.54
CA GLY A 216 -4.34 21.54 3.22
C GLY A 216 -5.69 20.98 2.74
N LYS A 217 -6.76 21.11 3.57
CA LYS A 217 -8.11 20.62 3.23
C LYS A 217 -9.03 21.77 2.85
N LYS A 218 -9.82 21.56 1.79
CA LYS A 218 -10.87 22.48 1.36
C LYS A 218 -12.08 22.34 2.29
N GLN A 219 -12.53 23.45 2.90
CA GLN A 219 -13.67 23.51 3.81
C GLN A 219 -14.60 24.67 3.39
N ILE A 220 -15.88 24.57 3.73
CA ILE A 220 -16.84 25.66 3.61
C ILE A 220 -17.10 26.16 5.04
N LYS A 221 -16.83 27.44 5.28
CA LYS A 221 -17.17 28.15 6.54
C LYS A 221 -18.34 29.07 6.36
#